data_0c14a5291e3e9ae593bc97ecabd069cd
#
_entry.id   0c14a5291e3e9ae593bc97ecabd069cd
#
_cell.length_a   1.000
_cell.length_b   1.000
_cell.length_c   1.000
_cell.angle_alpha   90.00
_cell.angle_beta   90.00
_cell.angle_gamma   90.00
#
_symmetry.space_group_name_H-M   'P 1'
#
loop_
_entity.id
_entity.type
_entity.pdbx_description
1 polymer ?
#
loop_
_entity_poly.entity_id
_entity_poly.type
_entity_poly.pdbx_seq_one_letter_code
_entity_poly.pdbx_strand_id
1 'polypeptide(L)'
;DGDDIPQPDRPERSITELVHQGQQIMVQVVKDPLGTKGARLTTDITLPSRYLVFMPKSDHVGVSQRIEEGEERDRLKEIAESVSTDDGKFIVRTAAEGASEQSLKSDADFLFRLWEKIKTRKKSQRKVGMLYEDLNLSCRVLRDFVGEEIERIRVDSKVTFDTLKTFTKDFIPELTSVLEYYTGDRPIFDLFDIENEMQRALDR
;
A
#
# COMPACT_ATOMS: atom_id res chain seq x y z
N ASP A 1 -9.34 10.04 17.01
CA ASP A 1 -8.28 10.01 18.03
C ASP A 1 -7.03 9.55 17.33
N GLY A 2 -6.10 10.50 17.10
CA GLY A 2 -4.88 10.26 16.37
C GLY A 2 -3.86 9.59 17.27
N ASP A 3 -3.34 8.45 16.85
CA ASP A 3 -2.18 7.81 17.46
C ASP A 3 -0.98 8.77 17.32
N ASP A 4 -0.60 9.43 18.42
CA ASP A 4 0.63 10.19 18.55
C ASP A 4 1.80 9.20 18.57
N ILE A 5 2.40 8.99 17.40
CA ILE A 5 3.69 8.30 17.31
C ILE A 5 4.72 9.24 17.95
N PRO A 6 5.47 8.81 18.98
CA PRO A 6 6.53 9.61 19.57
C PRO A 6 7.53 9.99 18.48
N GLN A 7 7.62 11.26 18.15
CA GLN A 7 8.64 11.73 17.22
C GLN A 7 10.01 11.71 17.93
N PRO A 8 11.05 11.14 17.33
CA PRO A 8 12.39 11.23 17.90
C PRO A 8 12.80 12.70 18.01
N ASP A 9 13.51 13.02 19.08
CA ASP A 9 14.07 14.34 19.39
C ASP A 9 15.01 14.80 18.25
N ARG A 10 14.42 15.40 17.22
CA ARG A 10 15.18 16.02 16.13
C ARG A 10 15.50 17.44 16.54
N PRO A 11 16.75 17.90 16.43
CA PRO A 11 17.08 19.28 16.74
C PRO A 11 16.18 20.22 15.94
N GLU A 12 15.52 21.14 16.61
CA GLU A 12 14.67 22.16 15.98
C GLU A 12 15.50 23.02 15.03
N ARG A 13 15.46 22.69 13.74
CA ARG A 13 16.04 23.51 12.69
C ARG A 13 14.99 24.46 12.15
N SER A 14 15.40 25.70 11.89
CA SER A 14 14.51 26.66 11.25
C SER A 14 14.07 26.15 9.87
N ILE A 15 12.81 26.37 9.51
CA ILE A 15 12.27 26.02 8.19
C ILE A 15 13.09 26.66 7.05
N THR A 16 13.66 27.83 7.29
CA THR A 16 14.52 28.56 6.33
C THR A 16 15.87 27.92 6.09
N GLU A 17 16.33 27.06 7.02
CA GLU A 17 17.53 26.24 6.85
C GLU A 17 17.27 24.95 6.07
N LEU A 18 16.03 24.48 6.08
CA LEU A 18 15.63 23.21 5.49
C LEU A 18 15.14 23.38 4.05
N VAL A 19 14.48 24.48 3.75
CA VAL A 19 13.89 24.73 2.43
C VAL A 19 14.10 26.17 1.98
N HIS A 20 14.24 26.37 0.66
CA HIS A 20 14.37 27.68 0.04
C HIS A 20 13.49 27.84 -1.17
N GLN A 21 13.20 29.08 -1.54
CA GLN A 21 12.35 29.40 -2.66
C GLN A 21 12.86 28.77 -3.96
N GLY A 22 11.96 28.11 -4.72
CA GLY A 22 12.29 27.43 -5.97
C GLY A 22 12.77 26.00 -5.80
N GLN A 23 13.02 25.53 -4.58
CA GLN A 23 13.38 24.15 -4.31
C GLN A 23 12.19 23.22 -4.59
N GLN A 24 12.44 22.10 -5.29
CA GLN A 24 11.46 21.05 -5.49
C GLN A 24 11.64 19.99 -4.40
N ILE A 25 10.57 19.73 -3.66
CA ILE A 25 10.52 18.70 -2.62
C ILE A 25 9.44 17.68 -2.93
N MET A 26 9.66 16.43 -2.54
CA MET A 26 8.65 15.38 -2.60
C MET A 26 7.83 15.43 -1.30
N VAL A 27 6.50 15.49 -1.46
CA VAL A 27 5.57 15.50 -0.34
C VAL A 27 4.47 14.48 -0.56
N GLN A 28 3.92 13.97 0.54
CA GLN A 28 2.71 13.14 0.54
C GLN A 28 1.54 13.98 1.05
N VAL A 29 0.41 13.86 0.37
CA VAL A 29 -0.86 14.44 0.85
C VAL A 29 -1.44 13.52 1.90
N VAL A 30 -1.50 13.99 3.15
CA VAL A 30 -2.06 13.24 4.29
C VAL A 30 -3.56 13.45 4.41
N LYS A 31 -4.02 14.66 4.10
CA LYS A 31 -5.45 15.02 4.08
C LYS A 31 -5.72 15.95 2.91
N ASP A 32 -6.83 15.73 2.25
CA ASP A 32 -7.33 16.60 1.20
C ASP A 32 -7.70 17.98 1.73
N PRO A 33 -7.71 19.01 0.85
CA PRO A 33 -8.18 20.34 1.23
C PRO A 33 -9.64 20.26 1.67
N LEU A 34 -9.97 20.99 2.75
CA LEU A 34 -11.33 21.06 3.29
C LEU A 34 -11.76 22.53 3.46
N GLY A 35 -12.79 22.94 2.71
CA GLY A 35 -13.26 24.32 2.69
C GLY A 35 -12.16 25.27 2.26
N THR A 36 -11.82 26.26 3.13
CA THR A 36 -10.75 27.24 2.89
C THR A 36 -9.36 26.77 3.28
N LYS A 37 -9.25 25.60 3.95
CA LYS A 37 -7.97 25.03 4.36
C LYS A 37 -7.34 24.23 3.25
N GLY A 38 -6.06 24.50 2.96
CA GLY A 38 -5.28 23.71 2.00
C GLY A 38 -5.04 22.27 2.47
N ALA A 39 -4.55 21.43 1.56
CA ALA A 39 -4.16 20.05 1.87
C ALA A 39 -3.09 19.98 2.97
N ARG A 40 -3.16 18.96 3.82
CA ARG A 40 -2.07 18.68 4.77
C ARG A 40 -1.01 17.82 4.09
N LEU A 41 0.22 18.29 4.13
CA LEU A 41 1.37 17.67 3.48
C LEU A 41 2.41 17.22 4.51
N THR A 42 3.16 16.17 4.17
CA THR A 42 4.34 15.72 4.92
C THR A 42 5.48 15.36 3.97
N THR A 43 6.70 15.49 4.41
CA THR A 43 7.90 14.98 3.73
C THR A 43 8.25 13.56 4.17
N ASP A 44 7.66 13.09 5.26
CA ASP A 44 7.80 11.72 5.75
C ASP A 44 6.86 10.81 4.97
N ILE A 45 7.39 10.26 3.90
CA ILE A 45 6.62 9.41 2.98
C ILE A 45 6.37 8.05 3.63
N THR A 46 5.13 7.59 3.56
CA THR A 46 4.72 6.26 4.02
C THR A 46 3.93 5.56 2.92
N LEU A 47 4.29 4.32 2.63
CA LEU A 47 3.60 3.51 1.61
C LEU A 47 2.95 2.31 2.30
N PRO A 48 1.62 2.31 2.47
CA PRO A 48 0.93 1.21 3.11
C PRO A 48 0.66 0.05 2.15
N SER A 49 0.80 -1.19 2.65
CA SER A 49 0.29 -2.39 2.02
C SER A 49 -0.58 -3.18 2.99
N ARG A 50 -0.81 -4.47 2.74
CA ARG A 50 -1.68 -5.32 3.58
C ARG A 50 -1.15 -5.45 5.00
N TYR A 51 0.09 -5.91 5.13
CA TYR A 51 0.74 -6.26 6.40
C TYR A 51 1.75 -5.23 6.87
N LEU A 52 2.35 -4.50 5.95
CA LEU A 52 3.46 -3.60 6.20
C LEU A 52 3.14 -2.17 5.75
N VAL A 53 3.82 -1.22 6.37
CA VAL A 53 3.95 0.16 5.89
C VAL A 53 5.43 0.43 5.68
N PHE A 54 5.82 0.74 4.45
CA PHE A 54 7.19 1.10 4.14
C PHE A 54 7.44 2.58 4.41
N MET A 55 8.53 2.87 5.10
CA MET A 55 8.99 4.22 5.42
C MET A 55 10.37 4.44 4.81
N PRO A 56 10.46 5.09 3.63
CA PRO A 56 11.74 5.47 3.06
C PRO A 56 12.53 6.35 4.02
N LYS A 57 13.82 6.09 4.17
CA LYS A 57 14.74 6.86 5.04
C LYS A 57 14.48 6.74 6.55
N SER A 58 13.65 5.84 6.99
CA SER A 58 13.52 5.52 8.41
C SER A 58 14.67 4.63 8.87
N ASP A 59 15.14 4.85 10.09
CA ASP A 59 16.19 4.03 10.71
C ASP A 59 15.62 2.95 11.64
N HIS A 60 14.29 2.96 11.87
CA HIS A 60 13.64 2.11 12.85
C HIS A 60 12.56 1.24 12.25
N VAL A 61 12.54 -0.05 12.64
CA VAL A 61 11.43 -0.97 12.45
C VAL A 61 10.43 -0.79 13.59
N GLY A 62 9.15 -0.69 13.25
CA GLY A 62 8.06 -0.61 14.22
C GLY A 62 7.10 -1.79 14.13
N VAL A 63 6.40 -2.06 15.22
CA VAL A 63 5.26 -3.00 15.25
C VAL A 63 4.08 -2.28 15.86
N SER A 64 2.89 -2.44 15.26
CA SER A 64 1.66 -1.83 15.76
C SER A 64 1.47 -2.06 17.26
N GLN A 65 1.13 -1.01 18.00
CA GLN A 65 0.86 -1.11 19.45
C GLN A 65 -0.37 -1.99 19.77
N ARG A 66 -1.22 -2.26 18.79
CA ARG A 66 -2.39 -3.14 18.95
C ARG A 66 -2.05 -4.63 18.93
N ILE A 67 -0.86 -5.00 18.48
CA ILE A 67 -0.34 -6.36 18.62
C ILE A 67 0.25 -6.47 20.02
N GLU A 68 -0.30 -7.37 20.82
CA GLU A 68 0.12 -7.56 22.21
C GLU A 68 1.60 -7.96 22.29
N GLU A 69 2.23 -7.59 23.43
CA GLU A 69 3.61 -7.98 23.68
C GLU A 69 3.71 -9.50 23.85
N GLY A 70 4.78 -10.12 23.33
CA GLY A 70 5.01 -11.54 23.39
C GLY A 70 5.69 -12.10 22.13
N GLU A 71 5.76 -13.42 22.05
CA GLU A 71 6.48 -14.14 21.01
C GLU A 71 6.05 -13.74 19.58
N GLU A 72 4.75 -13.48 19.37
CA GLU A 72 4.25 -13.09 18.05
C GLU A 72 4.76 -11.71 17.63
N ARG A 73 4.78 -10.76 18.56
CA ARG A 73 5.32 -9.42 18.30
C ARG A 73 6.80 -9.46 17.97
N ASP A 74 7.56 -10.26 18.71
CA ASP A 74 9.00 -10.44 18.49
C ASP A 74 9.26 -11.12 17.14
N ARG A 75 8.53 -12.17 16.81
CA ARG A 75 8.58 -12.85 15.51
C ARG A 75 8.33 -11.89 14.34
N LEU A 76 7.28 -11.11 14.44
CA LEU A 76 6.91 -10.15 13.40
C LEU A 76 7.97 -9.04 13.25
N LYS A 77 8.56 -8.60 14.35
CA LYS A 77 9.65 -7.63 14.37
C LYS A 77 10.90 -8.20 13.68
N GLU A 78 11.31 -9.42 14.01
CA GLU A 78 12.46 -10.09 13.39
C GLU A 78 12.26 -10.23 11.87
N ILE A 79 11.06 -10.63 11.41
CA ILE A 79 10.75 -10.72 9.99
C ILE A 79 10.88 -9.33 9.33
N ALA A 80 10.29 -8.30 9.92
CA ALA A 80 10.34 -6.94 9.37
C ALA A 80 11.79 -6.38 9.33
N GLU A 81 12.62 -6.71 10.32
CA GLU A 81 14.04 -6.39 10.32
C GLU A 81 14.78 -7.13 9.19
N SER A 82 14.49 -8.41 8.99
CA SER A 82 15.13 -9.24 7.95
C SER A 82 14.85 -8.75 6.53
N VAL A 83 13.66 -8.21 6.27
CA VAL A 83 13.27 -7.68 4.95
C VAL A 83 13.61 -6.21 4.77
N SER A 84 14.03 -5.52 5.83
CA SER A 84 14.40 -4.10 5.79
C SER A 84 15.73 -3.89 5.07
N THR A 85 15.86 -2.73 4.44
CA THR A 85 17.07 -2.33 3.69
C THR A 85 17.54 -0.94 4.09
N ASP A 86 18.67 -0.48 3.54
CA ASP A 86 19.16 0.89 3.72
C ASP A 86 18.25 1.93 3.05
N ASP A 87 17.41 1.52 2.10
CA ASP A 87 16.43 2.39 1.45
C ASP A 87 15.25 2.77 2.36
N GLY A 88 15.03 2.03 3.45
CA GLY A 88 13.98 2.29 4.43
C GLY A 88 13.61 1.07 5.27
N LYS A 89 12.74 1.32 6.24
CA LYS A 89 12.27 0.33 7.22
C LYS A 89 10.76 0.16 7.14
N PHE A 90 10.26 -0.79 7.91
CA PHE A 90 8.84 -1.15 7.92
C PHE A 90 8.21 -0.93 9.29
N ILE A 91 6.91 -0.56 9.27
CA ILE A 91 6.01 -0.73 10.40
C ILE A 91 5.11 -1.93 10.10
N VAL A 92 5.05 -2.88 11.02
CA VAL A 92 4.15 -4.02 10.96
C VAL A 92 2.76 -3.59 11.41
N ARG A 93 1.75 -3.85 10.58
CA ARG A 93 0.33 -3.55 10.87
C ARG A 93 -0.32 -4.67 11.66
N THR A 94 -1.43 -4.38 12.33
CA THR A 94 -2.25 -5.36 13.07
C THR A 94 -2.68 -6.55 12.20
N ALA A 95 -2.96 -6.31 10.91
CA ALA A 95 -3.36 -7.36 9.96
C ALA A 95 -2.27 -8.43 9.72
N ALA A 96 -1.04 -8.20 10.18
CA ALA A 96 0.07 -9.15 10.08
C ALA A 96 0.05 -10.23 11.16
N GLU A 97 -0.79 -10.08 12.20
CA GLU A 97 -0.93 -11.07 13.27
C GLU A 97 -1.34 -12.42 12.69
N GLY A 98 -0.58 -13.47 12.97
CA GLY A 98 -0.76 -14.80 12.41
C GLY A 98 -0.34 -14.97 10.94
N ALA A 99 0.10 -13.91 10.25
CA ALA A 99 0.56 -14.03 8.87
C ALA A 99 1.88 -14.80 8.76
N SER A 100 2.07 -15.52 7.65
CA SER A 100 3.30 -16.24 7.39
C SER A 100 4.45 -15.30 7.06
N GLU A 101 5.68 -15.75 7.30
CA GLU A 101 6.89 -15.03 6.89
C GLU A 101 6.89 -14.76 5.37
N GLN A 102 6.45 -15.74 4.58
CA GLN A 102 6.34 -15.60 3.13
C GLN A 102 5.38 -14.49 2.72
N SER A 103 4.25 -14.35 3.41
CA SER A 103 3.28 -13.28 3.16
C SER A 103 3.87 -11.89 3.44
N LEU A 104 4.63 -11.74 4.53
CA LEU A 104 5.31 -10.47 4.84
C LEU A 104 6.41 -10.15 3.83
N LYS A 105 7.17 -11.17 3.38
CA LYS A 105 8.18 -10.99 2.33
C LYS A 105 7.58 -10.54 1.01
N SER A 106 6.48 -11.17 0.59
CA SER A 106 5.76 -10.77 -0.63
C SER A 106 5.23 -9.33 -0.54
N ASP A 107 4.74 -8.94 0.63
CA ASP A 107 4.26 -7.58 0.90
C ASP A 107 5.40 -6.54 0.87
N ALA A 108 6.57 -6.89 1.41
CA ALA A 108 7.77 -6.06 1.33
C ALA A 108 8.26 -5.90 -0.12
N ASP A 109 8.29 -6.97 -0.90
CA ASP A 109 8.66 -6.95 -2.31
C ASP A 109 7.75 -6.06 -3.14
N PHE A 110 6.43 -6.12 -2.88
CA PHE A 110 5.46 -5.21 -3.49
C PHE A 110 5.81 -3.75 -3.18
N LEU A 111 6.08 -3.42 -1.92
CA LEU A 111 6.40 -2.06 -1.48
C LEU A 111 7.72 -1.55 -2.05
N PHE A 112 8.73 -2.41 -2.18
CA PHE A 112 9.98 -2.04 -2.84
C PHE A 112 9.78 -1.75 -4.33
N ARG A 113 9.04 -2.59 -5.06
CA ARG A 113 8.70 -2.33 -6.49
C ARG A 113 7.95 -1.01 -6.64
N LEU A 114 7.00 -0.73 -5.75
CA LEU A 114 6.27 0.52 -5.73
C LEU A 114 7.19 1.73 -5.52
N TRP A 115 8.07 1.64 -4.52
CA TRP A 115 9.04 2.70 -4.21
C TRP A 115 10.00 2.96 -5.37
N GLU A 116 10.53 1.91 -6.00
CA GLU A 116 11.39 2.03 -7.17
C GLU A 116 10.68 2.73 -8.34
N LYS A 117 9.41 2.40 -8.56
CA LYS A 117 8.60 3.05 -9.58
C LYS A 117 8.41 4.55 -9.30
N ILE A 118 8.16 4.91 -8.04
CA ILE A 118 8.06 6.32 -7.60
C ILE A 118 9.41 7.04 -7.80
N LYS A 119 10.53 6.43 -7.39
CA LYS A 119 11.87 6.99 -7.58
C LYS A 119 12.19 7.21 -9.06
N THR A 120 11.87 6.25 -9.90
CA THR A 120 12.07 6.32 -11.35
C THR A 120 11.25 7.44 -11.98
N ARG A 121 9.97 7.55 -11.61
CA ARG A 121 9.08 8.60 -12.08
C ARG A 121 9.59 9.98 -11.65
N LYS A 122 10.02 10.12 -10.39
CA LYS A 122 10.64 11.35 -9.90
C LYS A 122 11.84 11.77 -10.72
N LYS A 123 12.72 10.83 -11.09
CA LYS A 123 13.91 11.11 -11.90
C LYS A 123 13.59 11.53 -13.35
N SER A 124 12.55 10.93 -13.94
CA SER A 124 12.14 11.20 -15.32
C SER A 124 11.26 12.46 -15.46
N GLN A 125 10.55 12.84 -14.39
CA GLN A 125 9.60 13.96 -14.42
C GLN A 125 10.34 15.30 -14.28
N ARG A 126 10.27 16.12 -15.33
CA ARG A 126 10.91 17.44 -15.36
C ARG A 126 10.10 18.55 -14.70
N LYS A 127 8.79 18.37 -14.60
CA LYS A 127 7.84 19.36 -14.03
C LYS A 127 7.29 18.86 -12.72
N VAL A 128 6.92 19.80 -11.84
CA VAL A 128 6.17 19.49 -10.63
C VAL A 128 4.84 18.83 -11.02
N GLY A 129 4.47 17.76 -10.32
CA GLY A 129 3.24 17.02 -10.56
C GLY A 129 3.17 15.75 -9.73
N MET A 130 2.07 15.03 -9.87
CA MET A 130 1.78 13.81 -9.14
C MET A 130 2.75 12.69 -9.53
N LEU A 131 3.42 12.10 -8.54
CA LEU A 131 4.33 10.98 -8.70
C LEU A 131 3.62 9.64 -8.56
N TYR A 132 2.69 9.56 -7.61
CA TYR A 132 1.93 8.36 -7.30
C TYR A 132 0.55 8.76 -6.78
N GLU A 133 -0.45 8.01 -7.15
CA GLU A 133 -1.81 8.08 -6.65
C GLU A 133 -2.13 6.74 -5.99
N ASP A 134 -2.87 6.78 -4.88
CA ASP A 134 -3.24 5.56 -4.17
C ASP A 134 -4.07 4.62 -5.06
N LEU A 135 -3.97 3.33 -4.77
CA LEU A 135 -4.61 2.29 -5.56
C LEU A 135 -6.13 2.45 -5.58
N ASN A 136 -6.73 2.28 -6.76
CA ASN A 136 -8.18 2.14 -6.88
C ASN A 136 -8.66 0.87 -6.16
N LEU A 137 -9.98 0.77 -5.94
CA LEU A 137 -10.58 -0.33 -5.18
C LEU A 137 -10.21 -1.70 -5.75
N SER A 138 -10.26 -1.87 -7.06
CA SER A 138 -9.97 -3.17 -7.71
C SER A 138 -8.52 -3.60 -7.51
N CYS A 139 -7.56 -2.68 -7.61
CA CYS A 139 -6.15 -2.97 -7.33
C CYS A 139 -5.91 -3.26 -5.83
N ARG A 140 -6.63 -2.56 -4.92
CA ARG A 140 -6.56 -2.86 -3.48
C ARG A 140 -7.09 -4.26 -3.17
N VAL A 141 -8.19 -4.68 -3.80
CA VAL A 141 -8.72 -6.04 -3.64
C VAL A 141 -7.67 -7.08 -4.03
N LEU A 142 -6.99 -6.90 -5.16
CA LEU A 142 -5.91 -7.81 -5.56
C LEU A 142 -4.77 -7.84 -4.55
N ARG A 143 -4.36 -6.69 -4.04
CA ARG A 143 -3.27 -6.59 -3.06
C ARG A 143 -3.63 -7.21 -1.71
N ASP A 144 -4.86 -6.95 -1.21
CA ASP A 144 -5.21 -7.22 0.18
C ASP A 144 -5.92 -8.56 0.38
N PHE A 145 -6.63 -9.07 -0.63
CA PHE A 145 -7.51 -10.23 -0.47
C PHE A 145 -7.13 -11.44 -1.32
N VAL A 146 -6.26 -11.27 -2.33
CA VAL A 146 -5.86 -12.39 -3.16
C VAL A 146 -4.62 -13.05 -2.54
N GLY A 147 -4.75 -14.34 -2.21
CA GLY A 147 -3.68 -15.21 -1.71
C GLY A 147 -3.40 -16.35 -2.70
N GLU A 148 -2.47 -17.22 -2.31
CA GLU A 148 -2.05 -18.40 -3.11
C GLU A 148 -3.19 -19.39 -3.39
N GLU A 149 -4.28 -19.32 -2.62
CA GLU A 149 -5.46 -20.21 -2.75
C GLU A 149 -6.38 -19.81 -3.92
N ILE A 150 -6.18 -18.62 -4.53
CA ILE A 150 -7.04 -18.10 -5.59
C ILE A 150 -6.63 -18.68 -6.95
N GLU A 151 -7.48 -19.51 -7.50
CA GLU A 151 -7.27 -20.14 -8.80
C GLU A 151 -7.64 -19.23 -9.98
N ARG A 152 -8.63 -18.34 -9.81
CA ARG A 152 -9.13 -17.48 -10.89
C ARG A 152 -9.68 -16.16 -10.39
N ILE A 153 -9.39 -15.10 -11.15
CA ILE A 153 -9.91 -13.75 -10.95
C ILE A 153 -10.57 -13.33 -12.27
N ARG A 154 -11.90 -13.26 -12.28
CA ARG A 154 -12.66 -12.91 -13.47
C ARG A 154 -13.14 -11.47 -13.44
N VAL A 155 -12.95 -10.77 -14.53
CA VAL A 155 -13.30 -9.36 -14.69
C VAL A 155 -14.07 -9.16 -15.98
N ASP A 156 -15.27 -8.64 -15.90
CA ASP A 156 -16.18 -8.39 -17.03
C ASP A 156 -16.00 -7.01 -17.68
N SER A 157 -15.38 -6.07 -16.98
CA SER A 157 -15.02 -4.76 -17.54
C SER A 157 -13.65 -4.81 -18.23
N LYS A 158 -13.61 -4.57 -19.53
CA LYS A 158 -12.36 -4.53 -20.30
C LYS A 158 -11.37 -3.51 -19.77
N VAL A 159 -11.85 -2.31 -19.42
CA VAL A 159 -11.01 -1.23 -18.87
C VAL A 159 -10.39 -1.64 -17.53
N THR A 160 -11.22 -2.22 -16.65
CA THR A 160 -10.75 -2.71 -15.35
C THR A 160 -9.75 -3.86 -15.53
N PHE A 161 -10.05 -4.82 -16.41
CA PHE A 161 -9.14 -5.92 -16.72
C PHE A 161 -7.76 -5.43 -17.18
N ASP A 162 -7.71 -4.49 -18.13
CA ASP A 162 -6.45 -3.96 -18.65
C ASP A 162 -5.67 -3.20 -17.57
N THR A 163 -6.38 -2.49 -16.69
CA THR A 163 -5.79 -1.83 -15.52
C THR A 163 -5.18 -2.85 -14.56
N LEU A 164 -5.94 -3.89 -14.19
CA LEU A 164 -5.48 -4.95 -13.29
C LEU A 164 -4.34 -5.77 -13.90
N LYS A 165 -4.40 -6.05 -15.20
CA LYS A 165 -3.32 -6.75 -15.92
C LYS A 165 -2.01 -5.96 -15.89
N THR A 166 -2.07 -4.64 -16.05
CA THR A 166 -0.89 -3.79 -15.93
C THR A 166 -0.38 -3.77 -14.49
N PHE A 167 -1.29 -3.64 -13.53
CA PHE A 167 -0.97 -3.63 -12.11
C PHE A 167 -0.31 -4.95 -11.66
N THR A 168 -0.90 -6.10 -12.00
CA THR A 168 -0.33 -7.40 -11.64
C THR A 168 1.06 -7.60 -12.26
N LYS A 169 1.22 -7.28 -13.54
CA LYS A 169 2.52 -7.37 -14.22
C LYS A 169 3.61 -6.54 -13.54
N ASP A 170 3.25 -5.34 -13.07
CA ASP A 170 4.21 -4.40 -12.49
C ASP A 170 4.53 -4.73 -11.02
N PHE A 171 3.58 -5.26 -10.25
CA PHE A 171 3.67 -5.34 -8.80
C PHE A 171 3.49 -6.75 -8.23
N ILE A 172 2.63 -7.58 -8.82
CA ILE A 172 2.28 -8.92 -8.31
C ILE A 172 2.23 -9.89 -9.51
N PRO A 173 3.37 -10.16 -10.18
CA PRO A 173 3.40 -10.92 -11.44
C PRO A 173 2.82 -12.33 -11.32
N GLU A 174 2.87 -12.95 -10.15
CA GLU A 174 2.28 -14.24 -9.84
C GLU A 174 0.76 -14.30 -10.08
N LEU A 175 0.05 -13.19 -9.94
CA LEU A 175 -1.40 -13.12 -10.19
C LEU A 175 -1.76 -12.93 -11.66
N THR A 176 -0.80 -12.66 -12.52
CA THR A 176 -1.08 -12.40 -13.94
C THR A 176 -1.69 -13.61 -14.64
N SER A 177 -1.29 -14.82 -14.25
CA SER A 177 -1.76 -16.08 -14.86
C SER A 177 -3.18 -16.47 -14.45
N VAL A 178 -3.66 -15.99 -13.31
CA VAL A 178 -5.01 -16.30 -12.79
C VAL A 178 -6.04 -15.22 -13.13
N LEU A 179 -5.61 -14.10 -13.73
CA LEU A 179 -6.47 -12.99 -14.13
C LEU A 179 -7.08 -13.27 -15.52
N GLU A 180 -8.40 -13.38 -15.59
CA GLU A 180 -9.16 -13.71 -16.80
C GLU A 180 -10.14 -12.58 -17.16
N TYR A 181 -10.18 -12.21 -18.45
CA TYR A 181 -11.23 -11.34 -18.96
C TYR A 181 -12.48 -12.20 -19.27
N TYR A 182 -13.58 -11.86 -18.61
CA TYR A 182 -14.86 -12.54 -18.80
C TYR A 182 -15.62 -11.92 -19.99
N THR A 183 -15.99 -12.75 -20.95
CA THR A 183 -16.69 -12.34 -22.19
C THR A 183 -18.01 -13.08 -22.41
N GLY A 184 -18.53 -13.73 -21.36
CA GLY A 184 -19.81 -14.46 -21.46
C GLY A 184 -21.02 -13.51 -21.57
N ASP A 185 -22.08 -13.99 -22.20
CA ASP A 185 -23.33 -13.22 -22.41
C ASP A 185 -24.12 -13.01 -21.10
N ARG A 186 -23.97 -13.92 -20.14
CA ARG A 186 -24.65 -13.83 -18.84
C ARG A 186 -23.82 -12.98 -17.88
N PRO A 187 -24.44 -12.02 -17.14
CA PRO A 187 -23.74 -11.24 -16.13
C PRO A 187 -22.99 -12.14 -15.14
N ILE A 188 -21.77 -11.75 -14.76
CA ILE A 188 -20.91 -12.60 -13.91
C ILE A 188 -21.51 -12.82 -12.53
N PHE A 189 -22.19 -11.84 -11.96
CA PHE A 189 -22.87 -11.96 -10.66
C PHE A 189 -24.03 -12.95 -10.70
N ASP A 190 -24.82 -12.95 -11.78
CA ASP A 190 -25.90 -13.92 -11.98
C ASP A 190 -25.35 -15.35 -12.15
N LEU A 191 -24.16 -15.49 -12.76
CA LEU A 191 -23.55 -16.80 -12.98
C LEU A 191 -23.20 -17.51 -11.67
N PHE A 192 -22.85 -16.75 -10.64
CA PHE A 192 -22.39 -17.23 -9.34
C PHE A 192 -23.36 -16.92 -8.19
N ASP A 193 -24.58 -16.45 -8.48
CA ASP A 193 -25.60 -16.09 -7.48
C ASP A 193 -25.15 -15.03 -6.45
N ILE A 194 -24.19 -14.18 -6.87
CA ILE A 194 -23.56 -13.18 -5.98
C ILE A 194 -24.58 -12.15 -5.48
N GLU A 195 -25.52 -11.72 -6.34
CA GLU A 195 -26.53 -10.72 -6.02
C GLU A 195 -27.41 -11.17 -4.84
N ASN A 196 -27.85 -12.43 -4.86
CA ASN A 196 -28.65 -13.00 -3.78
C ASN A 196 -27.87 -13.13 -2.47
N GLU A 197 -26.59 -13.51 -2.54
CA GLU A 197 -25.73 -13.56 -1.35
C GLU A 197 -25.47 -12.17 -0.76
N MET A 198 -25.28 -11.17 -1.58
CA MET A 198 -25.16 -9.78 -1.14
C MET A 198 -26.44 -9.30 -0.46
N GLN A 199 -27.62 -9.59 -1.05
CA GLN A 199 -28.91 -9.22 -0.46
C GLN A 199 -29.11 -9.88 0.91
N ARG A 200 -28.82 -11.17 1.03
CA ARG A 200 -28.89 -11.89 2.33
C ARG A 200 -27.96 -11.29 3.39
N ALA A 201 -26.79 -10.80 2.99
CA ALA A 201 -25.86 -10.16 3.92
C ALA A 201 -26.36 -8.79 4.40
N LEU A 202 -27.15 -8.07 3.60
CA LEU A 202 -27.74 -6.77 3.94
C LEU A 202 -29.01 -6.90 4.78
N ASP A 203 -29.74 -8.03 4.69
CA ASP A 203 -31.01 -8.29 5.40
C ASP A 203 -30.83 -8.71 6.88
N ARG A 204 -29.66 -8.54 7.48
CA ARG A 204 -29.33 -8.92 8.88
C ARG A 204 -29.45 -7.76 9.86
#